data_81c7dbd6a0aa9be328d440ebc33046f7
#
_entry.id   81c7dbd6a0aa9be328d440ebc33046f7
#
_cell.length_a   1.000
_cell.length_b   1.000
_cell.length_c   1.000
_cell.angle_alpha   90.00
_cell.angle_beta   90.00
_cell.angle_gamma   90.00
#
_symmetry.space_group_name_H-M   'P 1'
#
loop_
_entity.id
_entity.type
_entity.pdbx_description
1 polymer ?
#
loop_
_entity_poly.entity_id
_entity_poly.type
_entity_poly.pdbx_seq_one_letter_code
_entity_poly.pdbx_strand_id
1 'polypeptide(L)'
;MASAPIPSSPPLHESNLAGLERLHQGKVRDIYAVDPQHMLIVTTDRLSAFDVVLPDPIPGKGQVLTSISNYWFARTRHIVPNHLSDYPLERAVPDAAERALLADRSMVVRRLKALPVEAVVRGYLIGSGWKDYQSTGQVCGIDLPRGLALADRLPQPIFTPATKAERGHHDE
;
A
#
# COMPACT_ATOMS: atom_id res chain seq x y z
N MET A 1 24.40 0.67 -15.14
CA MET A 1 23.52 -0.13 -14.27
C MET A 1 22.72 -1.05 -15.17
N ALA A 2 22.92 -2.37 -15.09
CA ALA A 2 22.12 -3.31 -15.86
C ALA A 2 20.68 -3.31 -15.33
N SER A 3 19.72 -3.09 -16.21
CA SER A 3 18.30 -3.21 -15.91
C SER A 3 18.03 -4.65 -15.44
N ALA A 4 17.45 -4.82 -14.27
CA ALA A 4 17.00 -6.14 -13.84
C ALA A 4 16.01 -6.68 -14.87
N PRO A 5 16.10 -7.96 -15.26
CA PRO A 5 15.17 -8.53 -16.23
C PRO A 5 13.75 -8.45 -15.70
N ILE A 6 12.83 -7.98 -16.53
CA ILE A 6 11.39 -8.00 -16.24
C ILE A 6 11.01 -9.47 -16.04
N PRO A 7 10.28 -9.82 -14.96
CA PRO A 7 9.86 -11.20 -14.72
C PRO A 7 9.15 -11.77 -15.93
N SER A 8 9.54 -12.96 -16.38
CA SER A 8 8.95 -13.64 -17.53
C SER A 8 7.59 -14.31 -17.25
N SER A 9 7.07 -14.18 -16.00
CA SER A 9 5.77 -14.72 -15.62
C SER A 9 4.63 -13.80 -16.08
N PRO A 10 3.48 -14.38 -16.51
CA PRO A 10 2.32 -13.58 -16.86
C PRO A 10 1.89 -12.70 -15.67
N PRO A 11 1.33 -11.51 -15.95
CA PRO A 11 0.91 -10.60 -14.91
C PRO A 11 -0.21 -11.21 -14.06
N LEU A 12 -0.13 -11.04 -12.74
CA LEU A 12 -1.16 -11.51 -11.82
C LEU A 12 -2.23 -10.44 -11.65
N HIS A 13 -3.39 -10.64 -12.28
CA HIS A 13 -4.53 -9.74 -12.09
C HIS A 13 -5.31 -10.05 -10.81
N GLU A 14 -5.53 -11.31 -10.50
CA GLU A 14 -6.24 -11.78 -9.32
C GLU A 14 -5.60 -13.05 -8.79
N SER A 15 -5.49 -13.18 -7.47
CA SER A 15 -5.10 -14.43 -6.83
C SER A 15 -6.34 -15.21 -6.40
N ASN A 16 -6.34 -16.52 -6.63
CA ASN A 16 -7.37 -17.44 -6.16
C ASN A 16 -6.69 -18.62 -5.47
N LEU A 17 -6.65 -18.58 -4.14
CA LEU A 17 -6.02 -19.60 -3.30
C LEU A 17 -7.12 -20.52 -2.76
N ALA A 18 -7.12 -21.80 -3.22
CA ALA A 18 -8.18 -22.74 -2.88
C ALA A 18 -8.24 -23.10 -1.39
N GLY A 19 -7.11 -23.03 -0.70
CA GLY A 19 -7.00 -23.40 0.72
C GLY A 19 -7.22 -22.26 1.74
N LEU A 20 -7.46 -21.03 1.30
CA LEU A 20 -7.57 -19.87 2.18
C LEU A 20 -8.84 -19.05 1.91
N GLU A 21 -9.49 -18.62 2.99
CA GLU A 21 -10.61 -17.68 2.91
C GLU A 21 -10.11 -16.29 2.51
N ARG A 22 -10.66 -15.72 1.42
CA ARG A 22 -10.37 -14.35 1.01
C ARG A 22 -11.17 -13.37 1.87
N LEU A 23 -10.47 -12.65 2.75
CA LEU A 23 -11.06 -11.63 3.63
C LEU A 23 -11.45 -10.37 2.88
N HIS A 24 -10.62 -9.97 1.91
CA HIS A 24 -10.83 -8.72 1.20
C HIS A 24 -10.11 -8.72 -0.15
N GLN A 25 -10.73 -8.12 -1.15
CA GLN A 25 -10.11 -7.76 -2.42
C GLN A 25 -10.08 -6.25 -2.55
N GLY A 26 -8.87 -5.69 -2.39
CA GLY A 26 -8.64 -4.27 -2.61
C GLY A 26 -8.39 -3.92 -4.08
N LYS A 27 -8.19 -2.65 -4.37
CA LYS A 27 -7.89 -2.17 -5.73
C LYS A 27 -6.66 -2.85 -6.35
N VAL A 28 -5.65 -3.18 -5.53
CA VAL A 28 -4.36 -3.75 -5.99
C VAL A 28 -3.85 -4.89 -5.13
N ARG A 29 -4.56 -5.30 -4.08
CA ARG A 29 -4.15 -6.38 -3.16
C ARG A 29 -5.31 -7.30 -2.88
N ASP A 30 -4.99 -8.59 -2.72
CA ASP A 30 -5.90 -9.61 -2.23
C ASP A 30 -5.43 -10.04 -0.85
N ILE A 31 -6.34 -10.16 0.11
CA ILE A 31 -6.03 -10.45 1.51
C ILE A 31 -6.76 -11.72 1.94
N TYR A 32 -6.02 -12.66 2.51
CA TYR A 32 -6.53 -13.96 2.94
C TYR A 32 -6.32 -14.18 4.44
N ALA A 33 -7.25 -14.90 5.07
CA ALA A 33 -7.07 -15.42 6.42
C ALA A 33 -6.09 -16.59 6.39
N VAL A 34 -5.06 -16.55 7.24
CA VAL A 34 -4.17 -17.71 7.48
C VAL A 34 -4.59 -18.41 8.77
N ASP A 35 -4.72 -17.65 9.84
CA ASP A 35 -5.20 -18.09 11.15
C ASP A 35 -5.76 -16.87 11.94
N PRO A 36 -6.21 -17.03 13.20
CA PRO A 36 -6.71 -15.90 13.98
C PRO A 36 -5.72 -14.75 14.19
N GLN A 37 -4.41 -15.01 14.08
CA GLN A 37 -3.33 -14.05 14.35
C GLN A 37 -2.61 -13.57 13.08
N HIS A 38 -2.79 -14.27 11.94
CA HIS A 38 -2.06 -14.00 10.72
C HIS A 38 -2.99 -13.86 9.52
N MET A 39 -2.57 -13.03 8.57
CA MET A 39 -3.16 -12.89 7.25
C MET A 39 -2.07 -12.87 6.18
N LEU A 40 -2.43 -13.33 4.98
CA LEU A 40 -1.59 -13.26 3.80
C LEU A 40 -2.04 -12.07 2.95
N ILE A 41 -1.10 -11.20 2.62
CA ILE A 41 -1.31 -10.09 1.69
C ILE A 41 -0.63 -10.44 0.38
N VAL A 42 -1.40 -10.50 -0.70
CA VAL A 42 -0.91 -10.70 -2.06
C VAL A 42 -1.00 -9.38 -2.82
N THR A 43 0.13 -8.85 -3.26
CA THR A 43 0.16 -7.65 -4.10
C THR A 43 0.08 -8.08 -5.56
N THR A 44 -1.01 -7.71 -6.21
CA THR A 44 -1.26 -8.03 -7.61
C THR A 44 -0.61 -7.01 -8.54
N ASP A 45 -0.66 -7.29 -9.85
CA ASP A 45 -0.15 -6.39 -10.88
C ASP A 45 -1.21 -5.38 -11.36
N ARG A 46 -2.42 -5.40 -10.74
CA ARG A 46 -3.50 -4.42 -11.01
C ARG A 46 -2.99 -3.00 -10.81
N LEU A 47 -3.43 -2.10 -11.67
CA LEU A 47 -3.24 -0.66 -11.53
C LEU A 47 -4.59 0.00 -11.21
N SER A 48 -4.60 0.94 -10.30
CA SER A 48 -5.77 1.76 -9.99
C SER A 48 -5.41 3.23 -10.10
N ALA A 49 -6.29 3.99 -10.76
CA ALA A 49 -6.20 5.44 -10.86
C ALA A 49 -7.61 6.04 -10.72
N PHE A 50 -7.74 7.14 -9.97
CA PHE A 50 -9.04 7.80 -9.71
C PHE A 50 -10.12 6.82 -9.23
N ASP A 51 -9.75 5.92 -8.32
CA ASP A 51 -10.58 4.85 -7.74
C ASP A 51 -11.08 3.78 -8.73
N VAL A 52 -10.65 3.84 -9.98
CA VAL A 52 -10.94 2.83 -11.00
C VAL A 52 -9.77 1.86 -11.12
N VAL A 53 -10.05 0.57 -11.06
CA VAL A 53 -9.08 -0.48 -11.42
C VAL A 53 -9.03 -0.58 -12.93
N LEU A 54 -7.85 -0.34 -13.50
CA LEU A 54 -7.63 -0.42 -14.95
C LEU A 54 -7.63 -1.88 -15.41
N PRO A 55 -8.10 -2.15 -16.65
CA PRO A 55 -8.22 -3.51 -17.16
C PRO A 55 -6.87 -4.20 -17.36
N ASP A 56 -5.84 -3.46 -17.73
CA ASP A 56 -4.53 -4.02 -18.06
C ASP A 56 -3.58 -3.96 -16.85
N PRO A 57 -3.14 -5.12 -16.33
CA PRO A 57 -2.16 -5.18 -15.24
C PRO A 57 -0.76 -4.86 -15.76
N ILE A 58 0.09 -4.33 -14.88
CA ILE A 58 1.50 -4.04 -15.20
C ILE A 58 2.36 -5.21 -14.72
N PRO A 59 2.98 -5.99 -15.63
CA PRO A 59 3.78 -7.15 -15.26
C PRO A 59 4.88 -6.81 -14.24
N GLY A 60 4.96 -7.59 -13.16
CA GLY A 60 5.96 -7.43 -12.11
C GLY A 60 5.73 -6.29 -11.12
N LYS A 61 4.67 -5.47 -11.30
CA LYS A 61 4.36 -4.37 -10.38
C LYS A 61 4.19 -4.85 -8.94
N GLY A 62 3.49 -5.97 -8.72
CA GLY A 62 3.28 -6.54 -7.39
C GLY A 62 4.59 -6.91 -6.70
N GLN A 63 5.53 -7.50 -7.44
CA GLN A 63 6.85 -7.87 -6.92
C GLN A 63 7.69 -6.64 -6.54
N VAL A 64 7.73 -5.63 -7.42
CA VAL A 64 8.45 -4.37 -7.15
C VAL A 64 7.88 -3.67 -5.90
N LEU A 65 6.57 -3.55 -5.79
CA LEU A 65 5.94 -2.89 -4.64
C LEU A 65 6.17 -3.65 -3.33
N THR A 66 6.12 -4.98 -3.36
CA THR A 66 6.41 -5.82 -2.18
C THR A 66 7.87 -5.69 -1.76
N SER A 67 8.80 -5.72 -2.72
CA SER A 67 10.23 -5.53 -2.44
C SER A 67 10.52 -4.17 -1.81
N ILE A 68 9.95 -3.09 -2.34
CA ILE A 68 10.09 -1.74 -1.78
C ILE A 68 9.49 -1.68 -0.37
N SER A 69 8.33 -2.28 -0.16
CA SER A 69 7.68 -2.35 1.16
C SER A 69 8.57 -3.05 2.19
N ASN A 70 9.10 -4.23 1.85
CA ASN A 70 10.00 -5.00 2.71
C ASN A 70 11.29 -4.23 3.03
N TYR A 71 11.86 -3.55 2.04
CA TYR A 71 13.03 -2.69 2.24
C TYR A 71 12.75 -1.61 3.30
N TRP A 72 11.63 -0.91 3.18
CA TRP A 72 11.30 0.15 4.13
C TRP A 72 10.97 -0.40 5.51
N PHE A 73 10.24 -1.50 5.64
CA PHE A 73 9.99 -2.13 6.94
C PHE A 73 11.29 -2.55 7.64
N ALA A 74 12.24 -3.11 6.91
CA ALA A 74 13.55 -3.44 7.47
C ALA A 74 14.32 -2.20 7.92
N ARG A 75 14.28 -1.13 7.12
CA ARG A 75 15.02 0.10 7.40
C ARG A 75 14.44 0.93 8.55
N THR A 76 13.12 0.89 8.72
CA THR A 76 12.41 1.69 9.74
C THR A 76 12.07 0.92 11.02
N ARG A 77 12.45 -0.36 11.13
CA ARG A 77 12.14 -1.22 12.29
C ARG A 77 12.60 -0.67 13.64
N HIS A 78 13.63 0.19 13.62
CA HIS A 78 14.16 0.83 14.82
C HIS A 78 13.34 2.04 15.26
N ILE A 79 12.45 2.56 14.41
CA ILE A 79 11.58 3.71 14.70
C ILE A 79 10.25 3.23 15.28
N VAL A 80 9.63 2.22 14.64
CA VAL A 80 8.33 1.68 15.04
C VAL A 80 8.23 0.20 14.67
N PRO A 81 7.62 -0.65 15.53
CA PRO A 81 7.29 -2.02 15.16
C PRO A 81 6.38 -2.06 13.93
N ASN A 82 6.60 -3.03 13.05
CA ASN A 82 5.75 -3.25 11.88
C ASN A 82 4.95 -4.55 11.99
N HIS A 83 4.11 -4.84 11.01
CA HIS A 83 3.21 -6.00 11.01
C HIS A 83 3.82 -7.28 10.43
N LEU A 84 5.04 -7.26 9.92
CA LEU A 84 5.68 -8.46 9.37
C LEU A 84 5.74 -9.57 10.42
N SER A 85 5.68 -10.80 9.97
CA SER A 85 5.80 -12.00 10.81
C SER A 85 6.81 -12.97 10.21
N ASP A 86 7.34 -13.86 11.06
CA ASP A 86 8.21 -14.95 10.65
C ASP A 86 7.41 -16.21 10.28
N TYR A 87 6.10 -16.10 10.08
CA TYR A 87 5.24 -17.21 9.70
C TYR A 87 5.59 -17.67 8.27
N PRO A 88 5.98 -18.93 8.08
CA PRO A 88 6.45 -19.43 6.78
C PRO A 88 5.32 -19.43 5.73
N LEU A 89 5.60 -18.95 4.53
CA LEU A 89 4.63 -18.96 3.42
C LEU A 89 4.21 -20.41 3.07
N GLU A 90 5.12 -21.37 3.17
CA GLU A 90 4.88 -22.79 2.90
C GLU A 90 3.81 -23.39 3.82
N ARG A 91 3.74 -22.90 5.05
CA ARG A 91 2.71 -23.30 6.01
C ARG A 91 1.36 -22.63 5.73
N ALA A 92 1.38 -21.39 5.26
CA ALA A 92 0.16 -20.67 4.90
C ALA A 92 -0.44 -21.22 3.59
N VAL A 93 0.40 -21.51 2.61
CA VAL A 93 0.01 -21.99 1.28
C VAL A 93 0.79 -23.29 0.98
N PRO A 94 0.25 -24.46 1.33
CA PRO A 94 0.93 -25.74 1.14
C PRO A 94 1.13 -26.16 -0.32
N ASP A 95 0.29 -25.67 -1.23
CA ASP A 95 0.40 -25.98 -2.66
C ASP A 95 1.58 -25.25 -3.30
N ALA A 96 2.47 -26.00 -3.95
CA ALA A 96 3.70 -25.47 -4.53
C ALA A 96 3.45 -24.60 -5.77
N ALA A 97 2.42 -24.90 -6.56
CA ALA A 97 2.09 -24.12 -7.74
C ALA A 97 1.49 -22.77 -7.33
N GLU A 98 0.59 -22.74 -6.35
CA GLU A 98 0.08 -21.49 -5.78
C GLU A 98 1.22 -20.65 -5.19
N ARG A 99 2.16 -21.25 -4.42
CA ARG A 99 3.32 -20.49 -3.90
C ARG A 99 4.19 -19.89 -5.00
N ALA A 100 4.38 -20.60 -6.10
CA ALA A 100 5.15 -20.07 -7.22
C ALA A 100 4.54 -18.78 -7.81
N LEU A 101 3.21 -18.68 -7.85
CA LEU A 101 2.51 -17.46 -8.28
C LEU A 101 2.67 -16.32 -7.29
N LEU A 102 2.88 -16.63 -6.00
CA LEU A 102 2.98 -15.68 -4.91
C LEU A 102 4.41 -15.21 -4.64
N ALA A 103 5.39 -15.79 -5.30
CA ALA A 103 6.81 -15.48 -5.11
C ALA A 103 7.08 -13.98 -5.25
N ASP A 104 7.80 -13.42 -4.28
CA ASP A 104 8.23 -12.01 -4.22
C ASP A 104 7.11 -10.96 -4.23
N ARG A 105 5.81 -11.37 -4.24
CA ARG A 105 4.66 -10.47 -4.26
C ARG A 105 3.70 -10.65 -3.10
N SER A 106 4.05 -11.48 -2.13
CA SER A 106 3.21 -11.74 -0.98
C SER A 106 4.00 -11.65 0.34
N MET A 107 3.27 -11.46 1.42
CA MET A 107 3.82 -11.47 2.77
C MET A 107 2.78 -12.00 3.75
N VAL A 108 3.21 -12.87 4.67
CA VAL A 108 2.39 -13.25 5.83
C VAL A 108 2.66 -12.24 6.93
N VAL A 109 1.59 -11.62 7.42
CA VAL A 109 1.67 -10.54 8.40
C VAL A 109 0.76 -10.80 9.59
N ARG A 110 1.05 -10.14 10.71
CA ARG A 110 0.17 -10.17 11.89
C ARG A 110 -1.16 -9.49 11.56
N ARG A 111 -2.25 -10.07 12.02
CA ARG A 111 -3.59 -9.54 11.89
C ARG A 111 -3.80 -8.46 12.95
N LEU A 112 -3.77 -7.22 12.53
CA LEU A 112 -3.92 -6.05 13.41
C LEU A 112 -5.20 -5.30 13.06
N LYS A 113 -5.76 -4.59 14.05
CA LYS A 113 -6.88 -3.68 13.82
C LYS A 113 -6.36 -2.39 13.17
N ALA A 114 -6.79 -2.12 11.95
CA ALA A 114 -6.46 -0.87 11.27
C ALA A 114 -7.13 0.32 11.99
N LEU A 115 -6.41 1.43 12.08
CA LEU A 115 -6.98 2.70 12.52
C LEU A 115 -7.79 3.30 11.37
N PRO A 116 -8.90 4.01 11.65
CA PRO A 116 -9.70 4.68 10.61
C PRO A 116 -9.08 6.02 10.18
N VAL A 117 -7.75 6.05 10.09
CA VAL A 117 -6.98 7.26 9.79
C VAL A 117 -5.89 6.92 8.80
N GLU A 118 -5.74 7.78 7.79
CA GLU A 118 -4.58 7.81 6.91
C GLU A 118 -3.52 8.77 7.48
N ALA A 119 -2.35 8.25 7.77
CA ALA A 119 -1.23 9.03 8.30
C ALA A 119 -0.43 9.63 7.14
N VAL A 120 -0.77 10.84 6.73
CA VAL A 120 -0.13 11.52 5.60
C VAL A 120 0.90 12.52 6.12
N VAL A 121 2.15 12.41 5.67
CA VAL A 121 3.19 13.41 5.88
C VAL A 121 3.48 14.12 4.57
N ARG A 122 3.32 15.44 4.54
CA ARG A 122 3.53 16.26 3.35
C ARG A 122 4.85 17.01 3.43
N GLY A 123 5.72 16.76 2.47
CA GLY A 123 6.92 17.58 2.24
C GLY A 123 6.70 18.65 1.16
N TYR A 124 5.61 18.54 0.41
CA TYR A 124 5.25 19.42 -0.70
C TYR A 124 3.75 19.72 -0.65
N LEU A 125 3.38 20.90 -1.15
CA LEU A 125 2.00 21.39 -1.15
C LEU A 125 1.25 20.96 -2.42
N ILE A 126 0.57 19.80 -2.34
CA ILE A 126 -0.14 19.20 -3.48
C ILE A 126 -1.45 18.51 -3.06
N GLY A 127 -2.32 18.24 -4.02
CA GLY A 127 -3.57 17.50 -3.81
C GLY A 127 -4.58 18.25 -2.94
N SER A 128 -5.20 17.57 -1.97
CA SER A 128 -6.14 18.18 -1.01
C SER A 128 -5.49 19.31 -0.22
N GLY A 129 -4.25 19.12 0.23
CA GLY A 129 -3.52 20.15 0.96
C GLY A 129 -3.32 21.45 0.18
N TRP A 130 -3.17 21.40 -1.15
CA TRP A 130 -3.15 22.59 -1.99
C TRP A 130 -4.51 23.29 -2.00
N LYS A 131 -5.61 22.55 -2.11
CA LYS A 131 -6.97 23.09 -2.08
C LYS A 131 -7.28 23.80 -0.76
N ASP A 132 -6.91 23.17 0.36
CA ASP A 132 -7.09 23.74 1.70
C ASP A 132 -6.30 25.05 1.83
N TYR A 133 -5.03 25.02 1.45
CA TYR A 133 -4.16 26.20 1.49
C TYR A 133 -4.70 27.37 0.65
N GLN A 134 -5.21 27.09 -0.55
CA GLN A 134 -5.81 28.12 -1.40
C GLN A 134 -7.03 28.80 -0.75
N SER A 135 -7.81 28.03 0.02
CA SER A 135 -9.03 28.54 0.64
C SER A 135 -8.79 29.24 1.99
N THR A 136 -7.82 28.73 2.78
CA THR A 136 -7.67 29.16 4.18
C THR A 136 -6.27 29.65 4.54
N GLY A 137 -5.27 29.38 3.72
CA GLY A 137 -3.85 29.58 4.07
C GLY A 137 -3.28 28.51 5.00
N GLN A 138 -4.07 27.48 5.32
CA GLN A 138 -3.75 26.42 6.26
C GLN A 138 -3.90 25.05 5.61
N VAL A 139 -3.29 24.02 6.23
CA VAL A 139 -3.55 22.61 5.93
C VAL A 139 -3.72 21.87 7.25
N CYS A 140 -4.85 21.23 7.48
CA CYS A 140 -5.20 20.57 8.76
C CYS A 140 -4.99 21.49 9.99
N GLY A 141 -5.36 22.78 9.87
CA GLY A 141 -5.20 23.77 10.94
C GLY A 141 -3.76 24.26 11.18
N ILE A 142 -2.81 23.85 10.34
CA ILE A 142 -1.42 24.32 10.39
C ILE A 142 -1.26 25.51 9.45
N ASP A 143 -0.91 26.67 10.00
CA ASP A 143 -0.60 27.86 9.21
C ASP A 143 0.62 27.66 8.33
N LEU A 144 0.52 28.01 7.06
CA LEU A 144 1.62 27.95 6.12
C LEU A 144 2.04 29.36 5.66
N PRO A 145 3.31 29.53 5.25
CA PRO A 145 3.77 30.80 4.68
C PRO A 145 2.90 31.26 3.50
N ARG A 146 2.68 32.56 3.39
CA ARG A 146 1.96 33.14 2.24
C ARG A 146 2.79 33.04 0.97
N GLY A 147 2.13 32.90 -0.17
CA GLY A 147 2.76 32.95 -1.48
C GLY A 147 3.32 31.61 -1.97
N LEU A 148 3.00 30.50 -1.30
CA LEU A 148 3.34 29.18 -1.82
C LEU A 148 2.52 28.86 -3.08
N ALA A 149 3.18 28.25 -4.06
CA ALA A 149 2.58 27.76 -5.29
C ALA A 149 2.29 26.25 -5.21
N LEU A 150 1.53 25.74 -6.18
CA LEU A 150 1.28 24.31 -6.35
C LEU A 150 2.61 23.57 -6.49
N ALA A 151 2.76 22.49 -5.75
CA ALA A 151 3.95 21.64 -5.66
C ALA A 151 5.20 22.31 -5.05
N ASP A 152 5.06 23.45 -4.40
CA ASP A 152 6.17 24.02 -3.63
C ASP A 152 6.55 23.12 -2.47
N ARG A 153 7.86 23.08 -2.21
CA ARG A 153 8.42 22.41 -1.04
C ARG A 153 8.07 23.20 0.22
N LEU A 154 7.53 22.51 1.21
CA LEU A 154 7.25 23.11 2.51
C LEU A 154 8.56 23.38 3.28
N PRO A 155 8.61 24.43 4.11
CA PRO A 155 9.77 24.72 4.96
C PRO A 155 10.19 23.54 5.83
N GLN A 156 9.21 22.78 6.31
CA GLN A 156 9.38 21.51 7.01
C GLN A 156 8.22 20.59 6.67
N PRO A 157 8.43 19.26 6.71
CA PRO A 157 7.32 18.31 6.54
C PRO A 157 6.26 18.51 7.63
N ILE A 158 4.98 18.43 7.25
CA ILE A 158 3.84 18.54 8.16
C ILE A 158 3.06 17.23 8.19
N PHE A 159 2.51 16.89 9.37
CA PHE A 159 1.61 15.75 9.53
C PHE A 159 0.16 16.20 9.32
N THR A 160 -0.48 15.63 8.34
CA THR A 160 -1.84 16.00 7.88
C THR A 160 -2.69 14.72 7.81
N PRO A 161 -3.15 14.20 8.97
CA PRO A 161 -4.00 13.02 8.98
C PRO A 161 -5.31 13.28 8.25
N ALA A 162 -5.82 12.26 7.57
CA ALA A 162 -7.14 12.26 6.97
C ALA A 162 -7.96 11.08 7.51
N THR A 163 -9.27 11.21 7.55
CA THR A 163 -10.15 10.09 7.85
C THR A 163 -10.11 9.11 6.70
N LYS A 164 -10.08 7.82 7.01
CA LYS A 164 -10.21 6.79 5.99
C LYS A 164 -11.68 6.61 5.64
N ALA A 165 -12.11 7.23 4.55
CA ALA A 165 -13.48 7.17 4.10
C ALA A 165 -13.92 5.75 3.72
N GLU A 166 -15.18 5.43 3.94
CA GLU A 166 -15.81 4.24 3.38
C GLU A 166 -15.90 4.34 1.85
N ARG A 167 -15.96 3.17 1.17
CA ARG A 167 -16.02 3.13 -0.29
C ARG A 167 -17.09 4.07 -0.85
N GLY A 168 -16.69 4.96 -1.74
CA GLY A 168 -17.59 5.89 -2.43
C GLY A 168 -17.71 7.29 -1.79
N HIS A 169 -17.02 7.56 -0.70
CA HIS A 169 -16.87 8.90 -0.13
C HIS A 169 -15.43 9.37 -0.34
N HIS A 170 -15.27 10.67 -0.60
CA HIS A 170 -13.94 11.28 -0.59
C HIS A 170 -13.47 11.46 0.84
N ASP A 171 -12.18 11.22 1.08
CA ASP A 171 -11.54 11.45 2.38
C ASP A 171 -11.61 12.97 2.69
N GLU A 172 -12.16 13.33 3.86
CA GLU A 172 -12.21 14.69 4.39
C GLU A 172 -11.05 14.95 5.36
#